data_824f19088ca5bfd447b33ad121549b43
#
_entry.id   824f19088ca5bfd447b33ad121549b43
#
_cell.length_a   1.000
_cell.length_b   1.000
_cell.length_c   1.000
_cell.angle_alpha   90.00
_cell.angle_beta   90.00
_cell.angle_gamma   90.00
#
_symmetry.space_group_name_H-M   'P 1'
#
loop_
_entity.id
_entity.type
_entity.pdbx_description
1 polymer ?
#
loop_
_entity_poly.entity_id
_entity_poly.type
_entity_poly.pdbx_seq_one_letter_code
_entity_poly.pdbx_strand_id
1 'polypeptide(L)'
;MDTCSLKEYIFENKKIEFVLEKIGCKSIKFHPNKNFYSCCNYNGDNTGAVNVGNDKYLMVRNWTRQNEFDEVSDIITLVQYNKQCSFVNAIKYLHEILDLEYSPYKKTEKKNKNFDPLSIFKNALCVGKRGCVDVDDIHAIDEEAINDYIPLLYIGWFREGIMPWAAKKFGLAYSYKYKRIVVPLRYWMDGSLLGFNQRTTVNNYEEFGIRKYFLTPSYQKSLNLYGLWENREEIEQKRYVVICESEKSVLKRYSHNDGTCVALQGKTLSDEQRRIILGLDVDEVIVALDNDVDIEEVRHICEKFYHIRKVSYVKDSWDLLGEKDSPMDAENKVYNFLLKYRVFYDAKEHHKYLRSLKS
;
A
#
# COMPACT_ATOMS: atom_id res chain seq x y z
N MET A 1 14.78 10.28 19.71
CA MET A 1 13.97 9.04 19.71
C MET A 1 13.07 9.10 18.50
N ASP A 2 12.87 8.00 17.73
CA ASP A 2 11.89 7.98 16.67
C ASP A 2 10.46 7.78 17.22
N THR A 3 9.45 7.88 16.34
CA THR A 3 8.04 7.81 16.76
C THR A 3 7.64 6.44 17.31
N CYS A 4 8.24 5.35 16.82
CA CYS A 4 7.97 4.01 17.31
C CYS A 4 8.55 3.83 18.70
N SER A 5 9.83 4.18 18.88
CA SER A 5 10.50 4.11 20.18
C SER A 5 9.83 5.01 21.24
N LEU A 6 9.26 6.16 20.82
CA LEU A 6 8.52 7.03 21.74
C LEU A 6 7.22 6.38 22.21
N LYS A 7 6.49 5.73 21.33
CA LYS A 7 5.27 4.98 21.69
C LYS A 7 5.59 3.77 22.58
N GLU A 8 6.61 3.01 22.26
CA GLU A 8 7.08 1.90 23.10
C GLU A 8 7.48 2.39 24.49
N TYR A 9 8.22 3.49 24.57
CA TYR A 9 8.59 4.09 25.86
C TYR A 9 7.36 4.45 26.71
N ILE A 10 6.33 5.08 26.12
CA ILE A 10 5.09 5.44 26.80
C ILE A 10 4.37 4.18 27.31
N PHE A 11 4.32 3.13 26.51
CA PHE A 11 3.69 1.87 26.88
C PHE A 11 4.45 1.13 27.98
N GLU A 12 5.76 0.89 27.80
CA GLU A 12 6.60 0.14 28.75
C GLU A 12 6.68 0.80 30.12
N ASN A 13 6.74 2.13 30.15
CA ASN A 13 6.78 2.90 31.39
C ASN A 13 5.39 3.23 31.95
N LYS A 14 4.31 2.63 31.40
CA LYS A 14 2.91 2.83 31.84
C LYS A 14 2.51 4.31 31.92
N LYS A 15 2.95 5.11 30.95
CA LYS A 15 2.71 6.56 30.91
C LYS A 15 1.49 6.97 30.10
N ILE A 16 0.64 6.03 29.64
CA ILE A 16 -0.53 6.32 28.81
C ILE A 16 -1.49 7.26 29.54
N GLU A 17 -1.88 6.94 30.77
CA GLU A 17 -2.79 7.76 31.59
C GLU A 17 -2.22 9.16 31.82
N PHE A 18 -0.94 9.25 32.19
CA PHE A 18 -0.25 10.50 32.37
C PHE A 18 -0.25 11.38 31.10
N VAL A 19 0.01 10.80 29.94
CA VAL A 19 -0.02 11.53 28.67
C VAL A 19 -1.44 12.03 28.39
N LEU A 20 -2.46 11.18 28.58
CA LEU A 20 -3.87 11.56 28.38
C LEU A 20 -4.30 12.71 29.28
N GLU A 21 -3.89 12.72 30.53
CA GLU A 21 -4.14 13.84 31.47
C GLU A 21 -3.48 15.13 30.97
N LYS A 22 -2.20 15.07 30.56
CA LYS A 22 -1.42 16.24 30.12
C LYS A 22 -1.95 16.87 28.83
N ILE A 23 -2.57 16.09 27.96
CA ILE A 23 -3.22 16.63 26.75
C ILE A 23 -4.66 17.12 26.98
N GLY A 24 -5.15 17.06 28.23
CA GLY A 24 -6.45 17.60 28.63
C GLY A 24 -7.62 16.62 28.54
N CYS A 25 -7.37 15.33 28.35
CA CYS A 25 -8.41 14.32 28.44
C CYS A 25 -8.93 14.19 29.88
N LYS A 26 -10.23 13.95 30.04
CA LYS A 26 -10.88 13.82 31.35
C LYS A 26 -11.54 12.44 31.48
N SER A 27 -11.87 12.05 32.71
CA SER A 27 -12.58 10.79 33.02
C SER A 27 -11.87 9.56 32.43
N ILE A 28 -10.56 9.51 32.58
CA ILE A 28 -9.72 8.41 32.07
C ILE A 28 -10.04 7.14 32.87
N LYS A 29 -10.34 6.05 32.18
CA LYS A 29 -10.67 4.76 32.77
C LYS A 29 -10.02 3.61 32.01
N PHE A 30 -9.29 2.76 32.71
CA PHE A 30 -8.74 1.54 32.13
C PHE A 30 -9.76 0.40 32.13
N HIS A 31 -9.84 -0.35 31.03
CA HIS A 31 -10.70 -1.51 30.84
C HIS A 31 -9.86 -2.80 30.70
N PRO A 32 -9.62 -3.54 31.80
CA PRO A 32 -8.70 -4.68 31.78
C PRO A 32 -9.13 -5.78 30.81
N ASN A 33 -10.43 -6.06 30.72
CA ASN A 33 -10.98 -7.15 29.87
C ASN A 33 -10.82 -6.89 28.37
N LYS A 34 -10.64 -5.63 27.98
CA LYS A 34 -10.53 -5.20 26.57
C LYS A 34 -9.19 -4.54 26.26
N ASN A 35 -8.33 -4.44 27.25
CA ASN A 35 -6.97 -3.89 27.17
C ASN A 35 -6.88 -2.51 26.51
N PHE A 36 -7.72 -1.55 26.91
CA PHE A 36 -7.68 -0.18 26.45
C PHE A 36 -8.05 0.83 27.53
N TYR A 37 -7.67 2.10 27.33
CA TYR A 37 -8.11 3.26 28.11
C TYR A 37 -9.25 3.97 27.38
N SER A 38 -10.31 4.36 28.10
CA SER A 38 -11.35 5.26 27.60
C SER A 38 -11.26 6.62 28.30
N CYS A 39 -11.54 7.70 27.57
CA CYS A 39 -11.58 9.04 28.13
C CYS A 39 -12.49 9.98 27.34
N CYS A 40 -12.77 11.17 27.91
CA CYS A 40 -13.35 12.28 27.17
C CYS A 40 -12.27 13.01 26.38
N ASN A 41 -12.66 13.68 25.30
CA ASN A 41 -11.83 14.68 24.67
C ASN A 41 -11.58 15.89 25.59
N TYR A 42 -10.64 16.77 25.22
CA TYR A 42 -10.32 18.00 25.95
C TYR A 42 -11.53 18.95 26.11
N ASN A 43 -12.50 18.91 25.19
CA ASN A 43 -13.72 19.73 25.19
C ASN A 43 -14.89 19.16 26.02
N GLY A 44 -14.69 18.07 26.74
CA GLY A 44 -15.69 17.52 27.67
C GLY A 44 -16.79 16.67 27.05
N ASP A 45 -16.51 16.01 25.93
CA ASP A 45 -17.40 15.03 25.30
C ASP A 45 -17.68 13.80 26.20
N ASN A 46 -18.43 12.85 25.67
CA ASN A 46 -18.77 11.60 26.34
C ASN A 46 -17.53 10.86 26.89
N THR A 47 -17.67 10.24 28.07
CA THR A 47 -16.61 9.49 28.77
C THR A 47 -16.02 8.32 27.99
N GLY A 48 -16.64 7.90 26.90
CA GLY A 48 -16.15 6.89 25.95
C GLY A 48 -15.79 7.44 24.59
N ALA A 49 -15.67 8.78 24.45
CA ALA A 49 -15.41 9.41 23.17
C ALA A 49 -14.08 8.98 22.53
N VAL A 50 -13.06 8.79 23.33
CA VAL A 50 -11.72 8.40 22.93
C VAL A 50 -11.33 7.08 23.55
N ASN A 51 -10.88 6.14 22.76
CA ASN A 51 -10.33 4.86 23.21
C ASN A 51 -8.88 4.73 22.75
N VAL A 52 -7.98 4.43 23.67
CA VAL A 52 -6.53 4.27 23.42
C VAL A 52 -6.12 2.84 23.74
N GLY A 53 -5.58 2.11 22.78
CA GLY A 53 -5.08 0.76 22.98
C GLY A 53 -3.92 0.72 23.97
N ASN A 54 -3.93 -0.26 24.88
CA ASN A 54 -2.84 -0.47 25.82
C ASN A 54 -1.84 -1.48 25.23
N ASP A 55 -1.19 -1.09 24.15
CA ASP A 55 -0.18 -1.86 23.44
C ASP A 55 0.93 -0.92 22.92
N LYS A 56 1.99 -1.47 22.34
CA LYS A 56 3.13 -0.71 21.82
C LYS A 56 2.79 0.25 20.67
N TYR A 57 1.64 0.08 20.02
CA TYR A 57 1.19 0.92 18.90
C TYR A 57 0.40 2.14 19.36
N LEU A 58 -0.21 2.08 20.57
CA LEU A 58 -1.03 3.14 21.16
C LEU A 58 -2.08 3.70 20.20
N MET A 59 -2.78 2.78 19.52
CA MET A 59 -3.80 3.15 18.54
C MET A 59 -4.98 3.84 19.24
N VAL A 60 -5.47 4.89 18.62
CA VAL A 60 -6.56 5.72 19.16
C VAL A 60 -7.79 5.63 18.25
N ARG A 61 -8.97 5.49 18.85
CA ARG A 61 -10.27 5.67 18.18
C ARG A 61 -11.02 6.81 18.84
N ASN A 62 -11.36 7.82 18.07
CA ASN A 62 -12.19 8.94 18.51
C ASN A 62 -13.58 8.83 17.89
N TRP A 63 -14.56 8.39 18.67
CA TRP A 63 -15.91 8.08 18.19
C TRP A 63 -16.75 9.32 17.88
N THR A 64 -16.45 10.46 18.51
CA THR A 64 -17.20 11.71 18.33
C THR A 64 -16.66 12.56 17.21
N ARG A 65 -15.47 12.23 16.66
CA ARG A 65 -14.73 13.01 15.66
C ARG A 65 -14.21 12.15 14.52
N GLN A 66 -14.89 11.07 14.18
CA GLN A 66 -14.45 10.13 13.12
C GLN A 66 -14.22 10.79 11.76
N ASN A 67 -14.94 11.89 11.46
CA ASN A 67 -14.82 12.58 10.17
C ASN A 67 -13.67 13.61 10.13
N GLU A 68 -13.10 13.99 11.27
CA GLU A 68 -11.97 14.92 11.35
C GLU A 68 -10.61 14.21 11.44
N PHE A 69 -10.64 12.89 11.67
CA PHE A 69 -9.46 12.02 11.71
C PHE A 69 -9.59 10.98 10.61
N ASP A 70 -9.19 11.35 9.42
CA ASP A 70 -9.33 10.52 8.23
C ASP A 70 -8.39 9.29 8.20
N GLU A 71 -7.53 9.10 9.18
CA GLU A 71 -6.62 7.95 9.20
C GLU A 71 -6.34 7.44 10.60
N VAL A 72 -5.89 6.20 10.68
CA VAL A 72 -5.46 5.49 11.86
C VAL A 72 -4.79 6.43 12.84
N SER A 73 -5.54 6.92 13.80
CA SER A 73 -4.99 7.81 14.80
C SER A 73 -4.26 7.00 15.87
N ASP A 74 -3.12 7.48 16.25
CA ASP A 74 -2.35 7.01 17.39
C ASP A 74 -2.30 8.11 18.45
N ILE A 75 -1.58 7.85 19.54
CA ILE A 75 -1.46 8.83 20.64
C ILE A 75 -0.83 10.15 20.18
N ILE A 76 0.04 10.14 19.14
CA ILE A 76 0.68 11.37 18.64
C ILE A 76 -0.36 12.22 17.89
N THR A 77 -1.20 11.62 17.08
CA THR A 77 -2.31 12.29 16.38
C THR A 77 -3.35 12.84 17.38
N LEU A 78 -3.60 12.12 18.48
CA LEU A 78 -4.45 12.65 19.55
C LEU A 78 -3.85 13.89 20.21
N VAL A 79 -2.53 13.91 20.41
CA VAL A 79 -1.83 15.11 20.90
C VAL A 79 -1.96 16.27 19.91
N GLN A 80 -1.77 16.02 18.61
CA GLN A 80 -1.96 17.05 17.58
C GLN A 80 -3.36 17.67 17.65
N TYR A 81 -4.37 16.83 17.74
CA TYR A 81 -5.76 17.25 17.82
C TYR A 81 -6.05 18.06 19.08
N ASN A 82 -5.71 17.55 20.27
CA ASN A 82 -6.02 18.22 21.52
C ASN A 82 -5.22 19.51 21.73
N LYS A 83 -4.00 19.59 21.21
CA LYS A 83 -3.12 20.78 21.32
C LYS A 83 -3.16 21.68 20.10
N GLN A 84 -3.93 21.34 19.06
CA GLN A 84 -4.03 22.11 17.81
C GLN A 84 -2.64 22.46 17.24
N CYS A 85 -1.75 21.48 17.13
CA CYS A 85 -0.37 21.69 16.76
C CYS A 85 0.09 20.76 15.62
N SER A 86 1.21 21.11 14.99
CA SER A 86 1.81 20.27 13.95
C SER A 86 2.38 18.97 14.53
N PHE A 87 2.56 17.95 13.68
CA PHE A 87 3.16 16.65 14.06
C PHE A 87 4.50 16.79 14.78
N VAL A 88 5.37 17.66 14.28
CA VAL A 88 6.69 17.93 14.91
C VAL A 88 6.53 18.54 16.31
N ASN A 89 5.57 19.44 16.47
CA ASN A 89 5.30 20.07 17.76
C ASN A 89 4.65 19.08 18.75
N ALA A 90 3.81 18.17 18.28
CA ALA A 90 3.26 17.10 19.11
C ALA A 90 4.35 16.17 19.65
N ILE A 91 5.34 15.82 18.84
CA ILE A 91 6.49 15.01 19.26
C ILE A 91 7.34 15.80 20.29
N LYS A 92 7.64 17.08 20.04
CA LYS A 92 8.36 17.92 21.00
C LYS A 92 7.63 18.00 22.33
N TYR A 93 6.34 18.23 22.32
CA TYR A 93 5.50 18.27 23.49
C TYR A 93 5.54 16.94 24.28
N LEU A 94 5.45 15.80 23.58
CA LEU A 94 5.59 14.50 24.23
C LEU A 94 6.96 14.31 24.88
N HIS A 95 8.05 14.72 24.23
CA HIS A 95 9.39 14.66 24.84
C HIS A 95 9.48 15.55 26.07
N GLU A 96 8.91 16.75 26.02
CA GLU A 96 8.89 17.70 27.15
C GLU A 96 8.14 17.13 28.35
N ILE A 97 6.90 16.64 28.19
CA ILE A 97 6.11 16.10 29.30
C ILE A 97 6.65 14.79 29.86
N LEU A 98 7.41 14.04 29.08
CA LEU A 98 8.03 12.78 29.47
C LEU A 98 9.46 12.95 29.99
N ASP A 99 9.94 14.19 30.06
CA ASP A 99 11.31 14.54 30.47
C ASP A 99 12.40 13.85 29.64
N LEU A 100 12.17 13.79 28.31
CA LEU A 100 13.06 13.16 27.34
C LEU A 100 13.78 14.21 26.51
N GLU A 101 15.07 14.02 26.25
CA GLU A 101 15.79 14.91 25.34
C GLU A 101 15.25 14.82 23.92
N TYR A 102 14.76 15.93 23.39
CA TYR A 102 14.39 16.07 21.99
C TYR A 102 15.61 16.43 21.15
N SER A 103 16.13 15.50 20.39
CA SER A 103 17.17 15.77 19.40
C SER A 103 16.64 15.54 17.98
N PRO A 104 16.45 16.59 17.17
CA PRO A 104 16.03 16.44 15.78
C PRO A 104 17.10 15.79 14.90
N TYR A 105 18.33 15.72 15.37
CA TYR A 105 19.43 15.05 14.69
C TYR A 105 19.98 13.95 15.58
N LYS A 106 19.94 12.68 15.14
CA LYS A 106 20.83 11.66 15.71
C LYS A 106 22.26 12.15 15.52
N LYS A 107 22.94 12.55 16.58
CA LYS A 107 24.40 12.59 16.59
C LYS A 107 24.85 11.14 16.37
N THR A 108 25.08 10.78 15.12
CA THR A 108 25.88 9.60 14.84
C THR A 108 27.26 9.87 15.41
N GLU A 109 27.60 9.21 16.52
CA GLU A 109 29.00 9.12 16.94
C GLU A 109 29.80 8.68 15.72
N LYS A 110 30.71 9.54 15.27
CA LYS A 110 31.70 9.21 14.27
C LYS A 110 32.62 8.14 14.90
N LYS A 111 32.22 6.86 14.80
CA LYS A 111 33.18 5.78 14.95
C LYS A 111 34.20 5.98 13.85
N ASN A 112 35.47 6.17 14.22
CA ASN A 112 36.58 6.14 13.30
C ASN A 112 36.48 4.85 12.47
N LYS A 113 35.95 4.98 11.27
CA LYS A 113 35.89 3.88 10.32
C LYS A 113 37.31 3.70 9.80
N ASN A 114 37.98 2.62 10.23
CA ASN A 114 39.10 2.12 9.48
C ASN A 114 38.64 2.01 8.00
N PHE A 115 39.43 2.60 7.11
CA PHE A 115 39.15 2.58 5.68
C PHE A 115 39.11 1.11 5.23
N ASP A 116 37.92 0.62 4.94
CA ASP A 116 37.70 -0.70 4.34
C ASP A 116 37.65 -0.52 2.82
N PRO A 117 38.64 -1.02 2.07
CA PRO A 117 38.70 -0.91 0.61
C PRO A 117 37.47 -1.56 -0.07
N LEU A 118 36.81 -2.51 0.61
CA LEU A 118 35.60 -3.19 0.11
C LEU A 118 34.32 -2.44 0.47
N SER A 119 34.44 -1.29 1.19
CA SER A 119 33.26 -0.50 1.60
C SER A 119 32.44 -0.01 0.41
N ILE A 120 33.07 0.22 -0.75
CA ILE A 120 32.38 0.61 -2.00
C ILE A 120 31.48 -0.53 -2.47
N PHE A 121 31.96 -1.76 -2.45
CA PHE A 121 31.16 -2.94 -2.84
C PHE A 121 30.10 -3.27 -1.77
N LYS A 122 30.45 -3.15 -0.50
CA LYS A 122 29.48 -3.29 0.61
C LYS A 122 28.41 -2.21 0.55
N ASN A 123 28.75 -0.98 0.20
CA ASN A 123 27.81 0.10 0.00
C ASN A 123 26.96 -0.12 -1.27
N ALA A 124 27.53 -0.64 -2.36
CA ALA A 124 26.76 -1.03 -3.54
C ALA A 124 25.78 -2.18 -3.23
N LEU A 125 26.17 -3.13 -2.40
CA LEU A 125 25.28 -4.16 -1.86
C LEU A 125 24.31 -3.64 -0.78
N CYS A 126 24.65 -2.55 -0.11
CA CYS A 126 23.84 -1.91 0.95
C CYS A 126 23.02 -0.72 0.49
N VAL A 127 23.12 -0.27 -0.77
CA VAL A 127 22.21 0.75 -1.34
C VAL A 127 20.74 0.28 -1.34
N GLY A 128 20.50 -1.02 -1.12
CA GLY A 128 19.17 -1.57 -0.84
C GLY A 128 18.70 -1.53 0.62
N LYS A 129 19.51 -1.06 1.59
CA LYS A 129 19.15 -1.13 3.02
C LYS A 129 18.52 0.12 3.62
N ARG A 130 18.10 1.09 2.81
CA ARG A 130 17.18 2.12 3.30
C ARG A 130 15.76 1.55 3.18
N GLY A 131 15.29 0.97 4.29
CA GLY A 131 13.96 0.38 4.36
C GLY A 131 13.88 -1.03 3.76
N CYS A 132 14.84 -1.92 4.06
CA CYS A 132 14.54 -3.34 4.03
C CYS A 132 13.45 -3.55 5.06
N VAL A 133 12.21 -3.56 4.59
CA VAL A 133 11.15 -4.25 5.30
C VAL A 133 11.60 -5.70 5.30
N ASP A 134 11.78 -6.30 6.47
CA ASP A 134 12.15 -7.70 6.56
C ASP A 134 11.05 -8.52 5.87
N VAL A 135 11.44 -9.52 5.09
CA VAL A 135 10.50 -10.47 4.48
C VAL A 135 9.65 -11.16 5.56
N ASP A 136 10.13 -11.15 6.80
CA ASP A 136 9.43 -11.60 8.01
C ASP A 136 8.17 -10.76 8.36
N ASP A 137 7.96 -9.60 7.73
CA ASP A 137 6.73 -8.80 7.90
C ASP A 137 5.53 -9.31 7.06
N ILE A 138 5.73 -10.32 6.22
CA ILE A 138 4.65 -10.96 5.47
C ILE A 138 4.13 -12.14 6.26
N HIS A 139 2.95 -11.99 6.84
CA HIS A 139 2.26 -13.05 7.55
C HIS A 139 1.15 -13.64 6.67
N ALA A 140 1.31 -14.91 6.30
CA ALA A 140 0.24 -15.68 5.69
C ALA A 140 -0.88 -15.90 6.71
N ILE A 141 -2.13 -15.84 6.23
CA ILE A 141 -3.31 -16.23 7.00
C ILE A 141 -3.74 -17.64 6.61
N ASP A 142 -4.58 -18.24 7.44
CA ASP A 142 -5.12 -19.57 7.17
C ASP A 142 -5.94 -19.56 5.87
N GLU A 143 -5.71 -20.56 5.01
CA GLU A 143 -6.48 -20.77 3.78
C GLU A 143 -7.97 -20.97 4.07
N GLU A 144 -8.34 -21.52 5.23
CA GLU A 144 -9.72 -21.71 5.63
C GLU A 144 -10.50 -20.39 5.77
N ALA A 145 -9.81 -19.26 5.97
CA ALA A 145 -10.45 -17.95 6.02
C ALA A 145 -11.23 -17.56 4.74
N ILE A 146 -10.94 -18.20 3.60
CA ILE A 146 -11.70 -18.00 2.37
C ILE A 146 -13.11 -18.60 2.47
N ASN A 147 -13.33 -19.60 3.33
CA ASN A 147 -14.59 -20.29 3.50
C ASN A 147 -15.67 -19.41 4.18
N ASP A 148 -15.25 -18.29 4.80
CA ASP A 148 -16.17 -17.27 5.32
C ASP A 148 -16.92 -16.52 4.22
N TYR A 149 -16.51 -16.69 2.97
CA TYR A 149 -17.04 -15.99 1.81
C TYR A 149 -17.63 -17.00 0.78
N ILE A 150 -18.61 -16.53 0.04
CA ILE A 150 -19.24 -17.39 -0.97
C ILE A 150 -18.45 -17.29 -2.29
N PRO A 151 -17.97 -18.41 -2.87
CA PRO A 151 -17.24 -18.40 -4.13
C PRO A 151 -18.18 -18.03 -5.28
N LEU A 152 -18.39 -16.74 -5.47
CA LEU A 152 -19.34 -16.18 -6.42
C LEU A 152 -18.71 -14.98 -7.14
N LEU A 153 -18.78 -15.00 -8.47
CA LEU A 153 -18.51 -13.81 -9.27
C LEU A 153 -19.68 -12.84 -9.21
N TYR A 154 -19.45 -11.64 -8.67
CA TYR A 154 -20.46 -10.59 -8.64
C TYR A 154 -20.89 -10.17 -10.04
N ILE A 155 -22.21 -10.14 -10.28
CA ILE A 155 -22.80 -9.88 -11.61
C ILE A 155 -22.35 -8.54 -12.22
N GLY A 156 -22.09 -7.53 -11.41
CA GLY A 156 -21.54 -6.24 -11.88
C GLY A 156 -20.17 -6.40 -12.53
N TRP A 157 -19.30 -7.18 -11.91
CA TRP A 157 -17.97 -7.45 -12.48
C TRP A 157 -18.02 -8.34 -13.72
N PHE A 158 -18.97 -9.28 -13.77
CA PHE A 158 -19.22 -10.04 -15.00
C PHE A 158 -19.64 -9.12 -16.16
N ARG A 159 -20.55 -8.18 -15.92
CA ARG A 159 -20.95 -7.17 -16.91
C ARG A 159 -19.82 -6.24 -17.34
N GLU A 160 -18.86 -6.03 -16.47
CA GLU A 160 -17.64 -5.26 -16.75
C GLU A 160 -16.53 -6.08 -17.44
N GLY A 161 -16.81 -7.35 -17.81
CA GLY A 161 -15.90 -8.17 -18.60
C GLY A 161 -15.01 -9.13 -17.80
N ILE A 162 -15.21 -9.27 -16.48
CA ILE A 162 -14.51 -10.32 -15.70
C ILE A 162 -15.26 -11.64 -15.88
N MET A 163 -14.57 -12.64 -16.39
CA MET A 163 -15.17 -13.92 -16.77
C MET A 163 -15.09 -14.97 -15.65
N PRO A 164 -16.00 -15.97 -15.64
CA PRO A 164 -16.04 -16.99 -14.57
C PRO A 164 -14.74 -17.77 -14.40
N TRP A 165 -14.01 -18.03 -15.49
CA TRP A 165 -12.72 -18.74 -15.41
C TRP A 165 -11.64 -17.90 -14.73
N ALA A 166 -11.61 -16.56 -14.95
CA ALA A 166 -10.73 -15.66 -14.23
C ALA A 166 -11.11 -15.59 -12.75
N ALA A 167 -12.40 -15.44 -12.45
CA ALA A 167 -12.90 -15.46 -11.07
C ALA A 167 -12.50 -16.74 -10.33
N LYS A 168 -12.60 -17.90 -10.99
CA LYS A 168 -12.21 -19.19 -10.43
C LYS A 168 -10.69 -19.28 -10.21
N LYS A 169 -9.89 -18.87 -11.19
CA LYS A 169 -8.41 -18.92 -11.12
C LYS A 169 -7.89 -18.10 -9.96
N PHE A 170 -8.43 -16.90 -9.77
CA PHE A 170 -8.02 -15.97 -8.71
C PHE A 170 -8.81 -16.14 -7.40
N GLY A 171 -9.71 -17.10 -7.33
CA GLY A 171 -10.47 -17.41 -6.11
C GLY A 171 -11.43 -16.31 -5.68
N LEU A 172 -12.01 -15.53 -6.59
CA LEU A 172 -12.94 -14.46 -6.27
C LEU A 172 -14.14 -14.98 -5.48
N ALA A 173 -14.54 -14.21 -4.46
CA ALA A 173 -15.68 -14.53 -3.63
C ALA A 173 -16.54 -13.29 -3.36
N TYR A 174 -17.65 -13.49 -2.67
CA TYR A 174 -18.59 -12.44 -2.30
C TYR A 174 -18.99 -12.53 -0.83
N SER A 175 -19.00 -11.40 -0.15
CA SER A 175 -19.51 -11.26 1.22
C SER A 175 -20.92 -10.67 1.19
N TYR A 176 -21.94 -11.47 1.46
CA TYR A 176 -23.33 -10.98 1.58
C TYR A 176 -23.51 -10.07 2.79
N LYS A 177 -22.84 -10.39 3.88
CA LYS A 177 -22.93 -9.61 5.13
C LYS A 177 -22.49 -8.17 4.95
N TYR A 178 -21.40 -7.97 4.20
CA TYR A 178 -20.81 -6.63 4.00
C TYR A 178 -21.08 -6.06 2.61
N LYS A 179 -21.78 -6.78 1.74
CA LYS A 179 -22.03 -6.41 0.33
C LYS A 179 -20.74 -6.03 -0.38
N ARG A 180 -19.75 -6.94 -0.34
CA ARG A 180 -18.42 -6.72 -0.90
C ARG A 180 -17.99 -7.86 -1.81
N ILE A 181 -17.36 -7.49 -2.90
CA ILE A 181 -16.57 -8.42 -3.72
C ILE A 181 -15.28 -8.66 -2.95
N VAL A 182 -14.89 -9.91 -2.82
CA VAL A 182 -13.70 -10.35 -2.08
C VAL A 182 -12.67 -10.86 -3.07
N VAL A 183 -11.51 -10.22 -3.08
CA VAL A 183 -10.36 -10.58 -3.92
C VAL A 183 -9.26 -11.14 -3.02
N PRO A 184 -8.98 -12.45 -3.08
CA PRO A 184 -7.87 -13.04 -2.33
C PRO A 184 -6.54 -12.47 -2.82
N LEU A 185 -5.63 -12.24 -1.91
CA LEU A 185 -4.31 -11.71 -2.18
C LEU A 185 -3.29 -12.80 -1.86
N ARG A 186 -2.65 -13.31 -2.90
CA ARG A 186 -1.68 -14.39 -2.81
C ARG A 186 -0.25 -13.87 -2.81
N TYR A 187 0.60 -14.50 -2.01
CA TYR A 187 2.01 -14.18 -2.00
C TYR A 187 2.66 -14.65 -3.31
N TRP A 188 3.42 -13.79 -3.91
CA TRP A 188 4.02 -14.03 -5.23
C TRP A 188 4.95 -15.25 -5.30
N MET A 189 5.55 -15.64 -4.18
CA MET A 189 6.59 -16.68 -4.13
C MET A 189 6.00 -18.10 -4.02
N ASP A 190 5.04 -18.32 -3.12
CA ASP A 190 4.53 -19.64 -2.75
C ASP A 190 3.00 -19.76 -2.84
N GLY A 191 2.31 -18.68 -3.15
CA GLY A 191 0.84 -18.65 -3.28
C GLY A 191 0.09 -18.63 -1.96
N SER A 192 0.76 -18.52 -0.82
CA SER A 192 0.10 -18.44 0.49
C SER A 192 -0.85 -17.24 0.55
N LEU A 193 -1.95 -17.37 1.28
CA LEU A 193 -2.97 -16.34 1.40
C LEU A 193 -2.49 -15.24 2.36
N LEU A 194 -2.38 -14.00 1.88
CA LEU A 194 -2.00 -12.83 2.68
C LEU A 194 -3.19 -12.09 3.27
N GLY A 195 -4.35 -12.21 2.63
CA GLY A 195 -5.55 -11.49 3.02
C GLY A 195 -6.51 -11.29 1.86
N PHE A 196 -7.41 -10.34 2.03
CA PHE A 196 -8.46 -10.04 1.08
C PHE A 196 -8.56 -8.55 0.82
N ASN A 197 -8.55 -8.14 -0.44
CA ASN A 197 -8.99 -6.80 -0.81
C ASN A 197 -10.50 -6.84 -1.13
N GLN A 198 -11.29 -6.09 -0.38
CA GLN A 198 -12.75 -6.16 -0.46
C GLN A 198 -13.31 -4.87 -1.05
N ARG A 199 -13.94 -4.95 -2.21
CA ARG A 199 -14.60 -3.81 -2.88
C ARG A 199 -16.08 -3.80 -2.57
N THR A 200 -16.60 -2.65 -2.11
CA THR A 200 -18.04 -2.48 -1.90
C THR A 200 -18.83 -2.56 -3.21
N THR A 201 -20.02 -3.17 -3.15
CA THR A 201 -21.00 -3.18 -4.25
C THR A 201 -22.15 -2.20 -4.00
N VAL A 202 -22.10 -1.44 -2.91
CA VAL A 202 -23.08 -0.41 -2.60
C VAL A 202 -22.86 0.78 -3.54
N ASN A 203 -23.91 1.21 -4.23
CA ASN A 203 -23.90 2.46 -4.98
C ASN A 203 -23.87 3.64 -4.00
N ASN A 204 -23.27 4.76 -4.40
CA ASN A 204 -23.17 5.97 -3.58
C ASN A 204 -22.53 5.73 -2.21
N TYR A 205 -21.56 4.79 -2.16
CA TYR A 205 -20.88 4.37 -0.93
C TYR A 205 -20.25 5.56 -0.17
N GLU A 206 -19.87 6.62 -0.87
CA GLU A 206 -19.30 7.85 -0.28
C GLU A 206 -20.34 8.58 0.58
N GLU A 207 -21.59 8.68 0.12
CA GLU A 207 -22.70 9.31 0.86
C GLU A 207 -23.00 8.58 2.18
N PHE A 208 -22.70 7.28 2.23
CA PHE A 208 -22.88 6.44 3.43
C PHE A 208 -21.60 6.31 4.27
N GLY A 209 -20.52 7.01 3.94
CA GLY A 209 -19.22 6.90 4.61
C GLY A 209 -18.60 5.50 4.48
N ILE A 210 -18.98 4.73 3.46
CA ILE A 210 -18.47 3.37 3.23
C ILE A 210 -17.19 3.46 2.37
N ARG A 211 -16.10 2.87 2.85
CA ARG A 211 -14.86 2.79 2.08
C ARG A 211 -15.06 1.95 0.81
N LYS A 212 -14.63 2.46 -0.33
CA LYS A 212 -14.66 1.75 -1.62
C LYS A 212 -13.91 0.43 -1.53
N TYR A 213 -12.70 0.44 -0.95
CA TYR A 213 -11.88 -0.73 -0.72
C TYR A 213 -11.58 -0.92 0.78
N PHE A 214 -11.47 -2.17 1.19
CA PHE A 214 -11.14 -2.56 2.55
C PHE A 214 -10.20 -3.77 2.52
N LEU A 215 -8.99 -3.59 3.03
CA LEU A 215 -7.97 -4.64 3.10
C LEU A 215 -8.01 -5.33 4.47
N THR A 216 -8.12 -6.65 4.49
CA THR A 216 -8.28 -7.43 5.73
C THR A 216 -7.58 -8.80 5.62
N PRO A 217 -6.65 -9.15 6.51
CA PRO A 217 -5.89 -8.22 7.34
C PRO A 217 -5.09 -7.23 6.50
N SER A 218 -4.61 -6.15 7.09
CA SER A 218 -3.71 -5.23 6.38
C SER A 218 -2.34 -5.88 6.23
N TYR A 219 -1.74 -5.78 5.06
CA TYR A 219 -0.36 -6.17 4.79
C TYR A 219 0.34 -5.10 3.95
N GLN A 220 1.66 -5.19 3.87
CA GLN A 220 2.43 -4.22 3.09
C GLN A 220 2.38 -4.57 1.60
N LYS A 221 1.54 -3.87 0.84
CA LYS A 221 1.38 -4.06 -0.62
C LYS A 221 2.69 -3.91 -1.38
N SER A 222 3.60 -3.08 -0.87
CA SER A 222 4.93 -2.83 -1.44
C SER A 222 5.84 -4.07 -1.50
N LEU A 223 5.50 -5.16 -0.80
CA LEU A 223 6.26 -6.40 -0.75
C LEU A 223 5.70 -7.50 -1.67
N ASN A 224 4.60 -7.21 -2.37
CA ASN A 224 3.93 -8.20 -3.20
C ASN A 224 3.52 -7.60 -4.55
N LEU A 225 3.26 -8.45 -5.52
CA LEU A 225 2.67 -8.12 -6.82
C LEU A 225 1.44 -8.99 -7.02
N TYR A 226 0.27 -8.35 -7.07
CA TYR A 226 -0.97 -9.09 -7.30
C TYR A 226 -1.00 -9.74 -8.68
N GLY A 227 -1.40 -10.98 -8.70
CA GLY A 227 -1.51 -11.78 -9.92
C GLY A 227 -0.20 -12.43 -10.37
N LEU A 228 0.93 -12.17 -9.71
CA LEU A 228 2.19 -12.80 -10.11
C LEU A 228 2.20 -14.29 -9.83
N TRP A 229 1.65 -14.74 -8.71
CA TRP A 229 1.53 -16.18 -8.41
C TRP A 229 0.73 -16.92 -9.49
N GLU A 230 -0.41 -16.37 -9.86
CA GLU A 230 -1.32 -16.99 -10.83
C GLU A 230 -0.80 -16.93 -12.27
N ASN A 231 -0.03 -15.91 -12.62
CA ASN A 231 0.34 -15.56 -13.98
C ASN A 231 1.81 -15.85 -14.33
N ARG A 232 2.61 -16.25 -13.35
CA ARG A 232 4.07 -16.36 -13.48
C ARG A 232 4.51 -17.22 -14.67
N GLU A 233 3.89 -18.38 -14.82
CA GLU A 233 4.23 -19.31 -15.90
C GLU A 233 4.00 -18.68 -17.28
N GLU A 234 2.88 -18.00 -17.49
CA GLU A 234 2.58 -17.32 -18.75
C GLU A 234 3.48 -16.11 -18.99
N ILE A 235 3.81 -15.34 -17.98
CA ILE A 235 4.76 -14.22 -18.03
C ILE A 235 6.13 -14.71 -18.50
N GLU A 236 6.67 -15.74 -17.88
CA GLU A 236 7.97 -16.30 -18.21
C GLU A 236 7.96 -16.99 -19.59
N GLN A 237 6.88 -17.65 -19.96
CA GLN A 237 6.70 -18.23 -21.30
C GLN A 237 6.67 -17.16 -22.41
N LYS A 238 5.95 -16.07 -22.19
CA LYS A 238 5.86 -14.95 -23.14
C LYS A 238 7.04 -13.98 -23.08
N ARG A 239 7.88 -14.10 -22.05
CA ARG A 239 9.08 -13.32 -21.83
C ARG A 239 8.84 -11.82 -21.68
N TYR A 240 7.66 -11.41 -21.27
CA TYR A 240 7.37 -10.03 -20.88
C TYR A 240 6.33 -9.96 -19.75
N VAL A 241 6.42 -8.91 -18.96
CA VAL A 241 5.46 -8.61 -17.89
C VAL A 241 4.82 -7.25 -18.12
N VAL A 242 3.50 -7.16 -17.93
CA VAL A 242 2.76 -5.90 -17.99
C VAL A 242 2.41 -5.47 -16.57
N ILE A 243 2.83 -4.27 -16.19
CA ILE A 243 2.57 -3.68 -14.88
C ILE A 243 1.34 -2.78 -14.98
N CYS A 244 0.33 -3.02 -14.17
CA CYS A 244 -0.87 -2.19 -14.04
C CYS A 244 -1.10 -1.73 -12.59
N GLU A 245 -2.10 -0.89 -12.36
CA GLU A 245 -2.36 -0.32 -11.03
C GLU A 245 -3.16 -1.28 -10.15
N SER A 246 -4.26 -1.85 -10.65
CA SER A 246 -5.29 -2.50 -9.84
C SER A 246 -5.45 -4.00 -10.09
N GLU A 247 -5.96 -4.71 -9.07
CA GLU A 247 -6.31 -6.13 -9.17
C GLU A 247 -7.36 -6.38 -10.26
N LYS A 248 -8.31 -5.46 -10.42
CA LYS A 248 -9.36 -5.56 -11.42
C LYS A 248 -8.80 -5.59 -12.85
N SER A 249 -7.76 -4.82 -13.10
CA SER A 249 -7.06 -4.77 -14.39
C SER A 249 -6.44 -6.12 -14.75
N VAL A 250 -5.79 -6.78 -13.78
CA VAL A 250 -5.25 -8.14 -13.95
C VAL A 250 -6.37 -9.14 -14.27
N LEU A 251 -7.47 -9.10 -13.52
CA LEU A 251 -8.61 -9.98 -13.72
C LEU A 251 -9.27 -9.82 -15.11
N LYS A 252 -9.37 -8.58 -15.59
CA LYS A 252 -9.88 -8.29 -16.95
C LYS A 252 -8.96 -8.85 -18.02
N ARG A 253 -7.65 -8.65 -17.90
CA ARG A 253 -6.69 -9.20 -18.88
C ARG A 253 -6.73 -10.72 -18.90
N TYR A 254 -6.72 -11.35 -17.73
CA TYR A 254 -6.86 -12.81 -17.65
C TYR A 254 -8.18 -13.31 -18.27
N SER A 255 -9.26 -12.52 -18.15
CA SER A 255 -10.56 -12.82 -18.80
C SER A 255 -10.48 -12.79 -20.33
N HIS A 256 -9.48 -12.13 -20.89
CA HIS A 256 -9.17 -12.14 -22.32
C HIS A 256 -8.08 -13.16 -22.70
N ASN A 257 -7.80 -14.14 -21.84
CA ASN A 257 -6.75 -15.14 -22.00
C ASN A 257 -5.35 -14.52 -22.11
N ASP A 258 -5.09 -13.49 -21.31
CA ASP A 258 -3.80 -12.84 -21.23
C ASP A 258 -3.36 -12.74 -19.76
N GLY A 259 -2.55 -13.69 -19.34
CA GLY A 259 -1.97 -13.79 -18.01
C GLY A 259 -0.58 -13.13 -17.90
N THR A 260 -0.31 -12.05 -18.65
CA THR A 260 0.98 -11.36 -18.58
C THR A 260 1.00 -10.19 -17.61
N CYS A 261 -0.13 -9.90 -16.95
CA CYS A 261 -0.30 -8.70 -16.13
C CYS A 261 -0.10 -8.98 -14.65
N VAL A 262 0.52 -8.01 -13.96
CA VAL A 262 0.64 -7.93 -12.51
C VAL A 262 0.24 -6.54 -12.03
N ALA A 263 -0.34 -6.42 -10.83
CA ALA A 263 -0.72 -5.14 -10.28
C ALA A 263 0.17 -4.70 -9.13
N LEU A 264 0.50 -3.41 -9.11
CA LEU A 264 1.24 -2.74 -8.01
C LEU A 264 0.35 -2.55 -6.77
N GLN A 265 -0.96 -2.60 -6.93
CA GLN A 265 -1.95 -2.25 -5.91
C GLN A 265 -1.82 -0.77 -5.44
N GLY A 266 -1.39 0.09 -6.33
CA GLY A 266 -1.16 1.52 -6.17
C GLY A 266 -0.43 2.12 -7.36
N LYS A 267 -0.20 3.43 -7.34
CA LYS A 267 0.42 4.17 -8.46
C LYS A 267 1.95 4.08 -8.49
N THR A 268 2.59 3.69 -7.39
CA THR A 268 4.04 3.72 -7.26
C THR A 268 4.65 2.32 -7.20
N LEU A 269 5.77 2.14 -7.87
CA LEU A 269 6.57 0.91 -7.81
C LEU A 269 7.55 0.97 -6.64
N SER A 270 7.47 0.03 -5.71
CA SER A 270 8.43 -0.10 -4.61
C SER A 270 9.75 -0.73 -5.08
N ASP A 271 10.79 -0.61 -4.26
CA ASP A 271 12.09 -1.23 -4.56
C ASP A 271 11.99 -2.77 -4.48
N GLU A 272 11.13 -3.30 -3.60
CA GLU A 272 10.92 -4.74 -3.50
C GLU A 272 10.14 -5.28 -4.71
N GLN A 273 9.04 -4.63 -5.10
CA GLN A 273 8.31 -4.99 -6.32
C GLN A 273 9.23 -4.93 -7.56
N ARG A 274 10.12 -3.94 -7.62
CA ARG A 274 11.14 -3.86 -8.66
C ARG A 274 12.08 -5.09 -8.63
N ARG A 275 12.56 -5.51 -7.45
CA ARG A 275 13.43 -6.69 -7.30
C ARG A 275 12.72 -7.95 -7.76
N ILE A 276 11.45 -8.12 -7.36
CA ILE A 276 10.63 -9.26 -7.78
C ILE A 276 10.56 -9.32 -9.31
N ILE A 277 10.24 -8.21 -9.98
CA ILE A 277 10.14 -8.14 -11.45
C ILE A 277 11.49 -8.43 -12.11
N LEU A 278 12.59 -7.91 -11.58
CA LEU A 278 13.94 -8.18 -12.10
C LEU A 278 14.38 -9.64 -11.91
N GLY A 279 13.78 -10.35 -10.96
CA GLY A 279 14.00 -11.78 -10.73
C GLY A 279 13.23 -12.70 -11.68
N LEU A 280 12.30 -12.17 -12.48
CA LEU A 280 11.55 -12.95 -13.48
C LEU A 280 12.40 -13.20 -14.72
N ASP A 281 12.16 -14.34 -15.38
CA ASP A 281 12.78 -14.65 -16.68
C ASP A 281 12.02 -13.97 -17.83
N VAL A 282 12.17 -12.64 -17.92
CA VAL A 282 11.51 -11.80 -18.92
C VAL A 282 12.53 -10.91 -19.63
N ASP A 283 12.26 -10.61 -20.89
CA ASP A 283 13.09 -9.73 -21.71
C ASP A 283 12.60 -8.28 -21.64
N GLU A 284 11.29 -8.07 -21.42
CA GLU A 284 10.69 -6.75 -21.47
C GLU A 284 9.75 -6.52 -20.29
N VAL A 285 9.82 -5.30 -19.75
CA VAL A 285 8.88 -4.75 -18.77
C VAL A 285 8.00 -3.70 -19.45
N ILE A 286 6.70 -3.86 -19.42
CA ILE A 286 5.74 -2.94 -20.04
C ILE A 286 4.93 -2.26 -18.95
N VAL A 287 5.00 -0.94 -18.87
CA VAL A 287 4.23 -0.14 -17.90
C VAL A 287 2.93 0.31 -18.56
N ALA A 288 1.79 -0.08 -17.98
CA ALA A 288 0.45 0.22 -18.50
C ALA A 288 -0.47 0.64 -17.35
N LEU A 289 -0.22 1.84 -16.82
CA LEU A 289 -1.02 2.46 -15.77
C LEU A 289 -2.29 3.12 -16.33
N ASP A 290 -3.17 3.59 -15.45
CA ASP A 290 -4.39 4.27 -15.84
C ASP A 290 -4.11 5.57 -16.60
N ASN A 291 -5.01 5.99 -17.48
CA ASN A 291 -4.79 7.11 -18.42
C ASN A 291 -4.69 8.48 -17.72
N ASP A 292 -5.15 8.59 -16.46
CA ASP A 292 -5.05 9.79 -15.63
C ASP A 292 -3.69 9.94 -14.90
N VAL A 293 -2.80 8.94 -15.03
CA VAL A 293 -1.47 8.98 -14.40
C VAL A 293 -0.53 9.87 -15.21
N ASP A 294 0.14 10.80 -14.52
CA ASP A 294 1.11 11.68 -15.16
C ASP A 294 2.22 10.88 -15.87
N ILE A 295 2.54 11.30 -17.08
CA ILE A 295 3.58 10.69 -17.89
C ILE A 295 4.95 10.66 -17.20
N GLU A 296 5.21 11.62 -16.31
CA GLU A 296 6.46 11.66 -15.54
C GLU A 296 6.50 10.57 -14.46
N GLU A 297 5.37 10.21 -13.87
CA GLU A 297 5.28 9.06 -12.96
C GLU A 297 5.50 7.74 -13.72
N VAL A 298 4.95 7.61 -14.93
CA VAL A 298 5.19 6.44 -15.80
C VAL A 298 6.67 6.35 -16.16
N ARG A 299 7.29 7.47 -16.56
CA ARG A 299 8.74 7.53 -16.89
C ARG A 299 9.60 7.22 -15.67
N HIS A 300 9.20 7.66 -14.49
CA HIS A 300 9.90 7.33 -13.23
C HIS A 300 9.92 5.81 -12.97
N ILE A 301 8.82 5.11 -13.24
CA ILE A 301 8.80 3.64 -13.14
C ILE A 301 9.69 3.02 -14.21
N CYS A 302 9.62 3.48 -15.46
CA CYS A 302 10.46 2.98 -16.55
C CYS A 302 11.96 3.15 -16.24
N GLU A 303 12.34 4.29 -15.66
CA GLU A 303 13.72 4.58 -15.25
C GLU A 303 14.29 3.53 -14.30
N LYS A 304 13.48 2.98 -13.41
CA LYS A 304 13.92 1.94 -12.46
C LYS A 304 14.38 0.65 -13.13
N PHE A 305 14.00 0.40 -14.39
CA PHE A 305 14.39 -0.77 -15.17
C PHE A 305 15.35 -0.45 -16.32
N TYR A 306 15.47 0.83 -16.68
CA TYR A 306 16.33 1.27 -17.76
C TYR A 306 17.78 0.80 -17.55
N HIS A 307 18.48 0.44 -18.61
CA HIS A 307 19.79 -0.20 -18.62
C HIS A 307 19.86 -1.66 -18.10
N ILE A 308 18.79 -2.20 -17.50
CA ILE A 308 18.80 -3.57 -16.96
C ILE A 308 17.92 -4.47 -17.82
N ARG A 309 16.77 -3.97 -18.27
CA ARG A 309 15.81 -4.69 -19.11
C ARG A 309 15.32 -3.77 -20.23
N LYS A 310 14.77 -4.37 -21.28
CA LYS A 310 13.99 -3.62 -22.25
C LYS A 310 12.73 -3.11 -21.56
N VAL A 311 12.46 -1.81 -21.70
CA VAL A 311 11.32 -1.16 -21.05
C VAL A 311 10.49 -0.43 -22.07
N SER A 312 9.20 -0.51 -21.92
CA SER A 312 8.25 0.27 -22.70
C SER A 312 7.06 0.67 -21.87
N TYR A 313 6.27 1.62 -22.33
CA TYR A 313 5.04 2.00 -21.68
C TYR A 313 3.92 2.22 -22.68
N VAL A 314 2.70 1.94 -22.24
CA VAL A 314 1.48 2.18 -23.01
C VAL A 314 1.09 3.64 -22.85
N LYS A 315 0.89 4.32 -23.98
CA LYS A 315 0.37 5.68 -24.02
C LYS A 315 -0.77 5.73 -25.03
N ASP A 316 -1.92 6.22 -24.60
CA ASP A 316 -3.00 6.51 -25.52
C ASP A 316 -2.75 7.83 -26.24
N SER A 317 -2.25 7.73 -27.46
CA SER A 317 -2.03 8.90 -28.34
C SER A 317 -3.16 9.12 -29.32
N TRP A 318 -4.22 8.33 -29.25
CA TRP A 318 -5.33 8.30 -30.22
C TRP A 318 -6.69 8.55 -29.57
N ASP A 319 -6.73 8.89 -28.24
CA ASP A 319 -7.96 9.11 -27.49
C ASP A 319 -8.94 7.91 -27.57
N LEU A 320 -8.39 6.69 -27.44
CA LEU A 320 -9.18 5.46 -27.47
C LEU A 320 -9.72 5.07 -26.09
N LEU A 321 -9.16 5.66 -25.03
CA LEU A 321 -9.51 5.39 -23.63
C LEU A 321 -10.23 6.61 -23.05
N GLY A 322 -11.13 6.36 -22.09
CA GLY A 322 -11.66 7.43 -21.24
C GLY A 322 -10.59 8.00 -20.31
N GLU A 323 -10.85 9.17 -19.74
CA GLU A 323 -9.91 9.91 -18.90
C GLU A 323 -9.34 9.08 -17.72
N LYS A 324 -10.19 8.24 -17.12
CA LYS A 324 -9.83 7.38 -15.97
C LYS A 324 -9.79 5.89 -16.30
N ASP A 325 -9.76 5.55 -17.57
CA ASP A 325 -9.72 4.16 -17.99
C ASP A 325 -8.29 3.64 -17.97
N SER A 326 -8.15 2.40 -17.54
CA SER A 326 -6.91 1.66 -17.71
C SER A 326 -6.84 1.09 -19.13
N PRO A 327 -5.65 0.99 -19.75
CA PRO A 327 -5.48 0.21 -20.98
C PRO A 327 -6.06 -1.21 -20.86
N MET A 328 -6.10 -1.75 -19.63
CA MET A 328 -6.66 -3.07 -19.31
C MET A 328 -8.19 -3.11 -19.40
N ASP A 329 -8.86 -1.96 -19.29
CA ASP A 329 -10.31 -1.83 -19.37
C ASP A 329 -10.82 -1.85 -20.81
N ALA A 330 -9.94 -1.62 -21.77
CA ALA A 330 -10.27 -1.58 -23.19
C ALA A 330 -10.62 -2.96 -23.76
N GLU A 331 -11.42 -2.94 -24.82
CA GLU A 331 -11.63 -4.14 -25.63
C GLU A 331 -10.30 -4.73 -26.13
N ASN A 332 -10.27 -6.03 -26.36
CA ASN A 332 -9.04 -6.74 -26.74
C ASN A 332 -8.35 -6.17 -28.00
N LYS A 333 -9.15 -5.68 -28.96
CA LYS A 333 -8.62 -5.04 -30.18
C LYS A 333 -7.89 -3.74 -29.88
N VAL A 334 -8.47 -2.90 -29.03
CA VAL A 334 -7.89 -1.61 -28.62
C VAL A 334 -6.64 -1.83 -27.77
N TYR A 335 -6.73 -2.74 -26.79
CA TYR A 335 -5.56 -3.09 -25.96
C TYR A 335 -4.39 -3.58 -26.81
N ASN A 336 -4.63 -4.54 -27.72
CA ASN A 336 -3.58 -5.08 -28.58
C ASN A 336 -2.99 -4.00 -29.52
N PHE A 337 -3.82 -3.05 -29.97
CA PHE A 337 -3.37 -1.91 -30.74
C PHE A 337 -2.45 -1.01 -29.89
N LEU A 338 -2.89 -0.62 -28.71
CA LEU A 338 -2.10 0.20 -27.79
C LEU A 338 -0.78 -0.49 -27.41
N LEU A 339 -0.82 -1.78 -27.13
CA LEU A 339 0.35 -2.59 -26.82
C LEU A 339 1.32 -2.68 -28.01
N LYS A 340 0.81 -2.79 -29.24
CA LYS A 340 1.62 -2.81 -30.45
C LYS A 340 2.37 -1.49 -30.68
N TYR A 341 1.72 -0.37 -30.38
CA TYR A 341 2.25 0.98 -30.57
C TYR A 341 2.77 1.62 -29.27
N ARG A 342 3.08 0.80 -28.28
CA ARG A 342 3.69 1.26 -27.01
C ARG A 342 4.99 2.02 -27.28
N VAL A 343 5.29 2.94 -26.39
CA VAL A 343 6.52 3.76 -26.49
C VAL A 343 7.67 3.01 -25.82
N PHE A 344 8.76 2.79 -26.55
CA PHE A 344 9.97 2.23 -25.96
C PHE A 344 10.73 3.31 -25.18
N TYR A 345 11.10 2.98 -23.95
CA TYR A 345 11.87 3.87 -23.09
C TYR A 345 13.36 3.76 -23.44
N ASP A 346 13.75 4.52 -24.46
CA ASP A 346 15.10 4.60 -25.00
C ASP A 346 15.87 5.82 -24.46
N ALA A 347 17.07 6.06 -24.95
CA ALA A 347 17.89 7.21 -24.57
C ALA A 347 17.17 8.56 -24.79
N LYS A 348 16.29 8.67 -25.79
CA LYS A 348 15.53 9.89 -26.08
C LYS A 348 14.45 10.14 -25.02
N GLU A 349 13.71 9.10 -24.62
CA GLU A 349 12.70 9.19 -23.56
C GLU A 349 13.38 9.42 -22.20
N HIS A 350 14.52 8.76 -21.93
CA HIS A 350 15.33 9.00 -20.75
C HIS A 350 15.80 10.46 -20.65
N HIS A 351 16.28 11.05 -21.74
CA HIS A 351 16.64 12.47 -21.76
C HIS A 351 15.45 13.41 -21.51
N LYS A 352 14.25 13.07 -21.98
CA LYS A 352 13.04 13.86 -21.66
C LYS A 352 12.76 13.83 -20.16
N TYR A 353 12.80 12.65 -19.55
CA TYR A 353 12.63 12.48 -18.12
C TYR A 353 13.65 13.27 -17.29
N LEU A 354 14.95 13.19 -17.65
CA LEU A 354 15.99 13.96 -16.95
C LEU A 354 15.82 15.49 -17.07
N ARG A 355 15.21 15.97 -18.14
CA ARG A 355 14.90 17.40 -18.30
C ARG A 355 13.73 17.82 -17.42
N SER A 356 12.69 16.99 -17.30
CA SER A 356 11.55 17.31 -16.43
C SER A 356 11.92 17.38 -14.94
N LEU A 357 12.93 16.61 -14.50
CA LEU A 357 13.43 16.71 -13.13
C LEU A 357 14.21 18.00 -12.80
N LYS A 358 14.57 18.79 -13.84
CA LYS A 358 15.34 20.05 -13.69
C LYS A 358 14.47 21.30 -13.83
N SER A 359 13.23 21.13 -14.31
CA SER A 359 12.23 22.19 -14.42
C SER A 359 11.39 22.28 -13.14
#